data_8377807db52eff00a08a70598c16b77e
#
_entry.id   8377807db52eff00a08a70598c16b77e
#
_cell.length_a   1.000
_cell.length_b   1.000
_cell.length_c   1.000
_cell.angle_alpha   90.00
_cell.angle_beta   90.00
_cell.angle_gamma   90.00
#
_symmetry.space_group_name_H-M   'P 1'
#
loop_
_entity.id
_entity.type
_entity.pdbx_description
1 polymer ?
#
loop_
_entity_poly.entity_id
_entity_poly.type
_entity_poly.pdbx_seq_one_letter_code
_entity_poly.pdbx_strand_id
1 'polypeptide(L)'
;PYAESCCESIRQGEQKLKELMNLDLGEIRIGASDMTLKYYLLPFLEQFHRRYPKIKVIVSNSPTPETLTALSENRIDLGVVSSPLPALNDFVAHKVREVQDIFVAAGRFWELKNKQLSYEMLEQLPVICLEKNTSTRQYMDTFLAQNQVFLAPEFELATSDMIVQFALRNLGIGCVMKDFALEALESGELFELCFTPVMPPRSFYLIHRETRSLAP
;
A
#
# COMPACT_ATOMS: atom_id res chain seq x y z
N PRO A 1 -12.66 0.76 51.53
CA PRO A 1 -13.06 0.33 50.21
C PRO A 1 -12.59 1.32 49.10
N TYR A 2 -12.91 2.65 49.20
CA TYR A 2 -12.57 3.60 48.14
C TYR A 2 -11.06 3.89 48.07
N ALA A 3 -10.35 4.00 49.20
CA ALA A 3 -8.91 4.21 49.22
C ALA A 3 -8.11 3.03 48.66
N GLU A 4 -8.56 1.82 48.90
CA GLU A 4 -7.97 0.59 48.34
C GLU A 4 -8.15 0.54 46.82
N SER A 5 -9.34 0.88 46.31
CA SER A 5 -9.62 0.95 44.87
C SER A 5 -8.77 2.04 44.17
N CYS A 6 -8.56 3.19 44.80
CA CYS A 6 -7.63 4.22 44.28
C CYS A 6 -6.18 3.74 44.24
N CYS A 7 -5.71 3.10 45.30
CA CYS A 7 -4.35 2.56 45.35
C CYS A 7 -4.15 1.43 44.28
N GLU A 8 -5.15 0.60 44.08
CA GLU A 8 -5.11 -0.45 43.03
C GLU A 8 -5.06 0.18 41.62
N SER A 9 -5.87 1.21 41.36
CA SER A 9 -5.86 1.94 40.09
C SER A 9 -4.52 2.63 39.82
N ILE A 10 -3.90 3.21 40.85
CA ILE A 10 -2.56 3.82 40.77
C ILE A 10 -1.51 2.76 40.46
N ARG A 11 -1.53 1.61 41.17
CA ARG A 11 -0.61 0.50 40.92
C ARG A 11 -0.76 -0.07 39.51
N GLN A 12 -1.99 -0.23 39.04
CA GLN A 12 -2.26 -0.66 37.65
C GLN A 12 -1.74 0.37 36.62
N GLY A 13 -1.90 1.66 36.90
CA GLY A 13 -1.34 2.74 36.09
C GLY A 13 0.19 2.73 36.06
N GLU A 14 0.84 2.56 37.24
CA GLU A 14 2.30 2.43 37.35
C GLU A 14 2.83 1.17 36.66
N GLN A 15 2.12 0.05 36.78
CA GLN A 15 2.46 -1.20 36.11
C GLN A 15 2.40 -1.03 34.60
N LYS A 16 1.32 -0.44 34.11
CA LYS A 16 1.12 -0.15 32.70
C LYS A 16 2.14 0.86 32.15
N LEU A 17 2.54 1.85 32.98
CA LEU A 17 3.60 2.78 32.63
C LEU A 17 4.97 2.08 32.55
N LYS A 18 5.28 1.18 33.49
CA LYS A 18 6.50 0.36 33.46
C LYS A 18 6.52 -0.61 32.28
N GLU A 19 5.39 -1.17 31.89
CA GLU A 19 5.23 -1.99 30.69
C GLU A 19 5.46 -1.18 29.43
N LEU A 20 4.98 0.06 29.37
CA LEU A 20 5.23 1.00 28.27
C LEU A 20 6.68 1.51 28.22
N MET A 21 7.33 1.66 29.38
CA MET A 21 8.75 2.08 29.48
C MET A 21 9.73 0.94 29.27
N ASN A 22 9.35 -0.31 29.55
CA ASN A 22 10.10 -1.51 29.18
C ASN A 22 9.62 -1.92 27.79
N LEU A 23 10.39 -1.59 26.75
CA LEU A 23 10.20 -2.02 25.35
C LEU A 23 10.11 -3.55 25.17
N ASP A 24 9.96 -4.30 26.25
CA ASP A 24 9.84 -5.76 26.27
C ASP A 24 8.39 -6.28 26.23
N LEU A 25 7.39 -5.43 26.47
CA LEU A 25 5.97 -5.81 26.47
C LEU A 25 5.15 -4.66 25.87
N GLY A 26 4.34 -4.96 24.89
CA GLY A 26 3.47 -3.96 24.29
C GLY A 26 2.78 -4.48 23.03
N GLU A 27 1.99 -3.61 22.42
CA GLU A 27 1.30 -3.86 21.16
C GLU A 27 1.53 -2.68 20.24
N ILE A 28 1.87 -2.94 18.97
CA ILE A 28 1.89 -1.94 17.92
C ILE A 28 0.90 -2.34 16.82
N ARG A 29 0.04 -1.40 16.41
CA ARG A 29 -1.00 -1.59 15.40
C ARG A 29 -0.65 -0.80 14.16
N ILE A 30 -0.53 -1.47 13.04
CA ILE A 30 -0.07 -0.91 11.77
C ILE A 30 -1.14 -1.11 10.72
N GLY A 31 -1.47 -0.05 9.97
CA GLY A 31 -2.29 -0.13 8.76
C GLY A 31 -1.40 -0.14 7.52
N ALA A 32 -1.61 -1.10 6.63
CA ALA A 32 -0.86 -1.20 5.38
C ALA A 32 -1.70 -1.96 4.34
N SER A 33 -1.56 -1.63 3.06
CA SER A 33 -2.07 -2.49 2.00
C SER A 33 -1.12 -3.68 1.77
N ASP A 34 -1.57 -4.72 1.07
CA ASP A 34 -0.73 -5.86 0.65
C ASP A 34 0.55 -5.39 -0.05
N MET A 35 0.43 -4.38 -0.89
CA MET A 35 1.53 -3.77 -1.63
C MET A 35 2.56 -3.12 -0.72
N THR A 36 2.13 -2.23 0.18
CA THR A 36 3.03 -1.53 1.10
C THR A 36 3.60 -2.48 2.16
N LEU A 37 2.82 -3.48 2.57
CA LEU A 37 3.28 -4.52 3.49
C LEU A 37 4.38 -5.37 2.86
N LYS A 38 4.11 -5.98 1.69
CA LYS A 38 5.02 -6.93 1.03
C LYS A 38 6.33 -6.26 0.58
N TYR A 39 6.24 -5.09 -0.06
CA TYR A 39 7.38 -4.49 -0.73
C TYR A 39 8.11 -3.39 0.06
N TYR A 40 7.59 -3.01 1.20
CA TYR A 40 8.26 -2.04 2.07
C TYR A 40 8.35 -2.50 3.53
N LEU A 41 7.23 -2.81 4.16
CA LEU A 41 7.18 -2.95 5.62
C LEU A 41 7.78 -4.27 6.13
N LEU A 42 7.64 -5.37 5.38
CA LEU A 42 7.98 -6.71 5.83
C LEU A 42 9.44 -6.87 6.29
N PRO A 43 10.48 -6.35 5.61
CA PRO A 43 11.86 -6.42 6.09
C PRO A 43 12.08 -5.68 7.43
N PHE A 44 11.37 -4.58 7.65
CA PHE A 44 11.45 -3.84 8.92
C PHE A 44 10.75 -4.59 10.05
N LEU A 45 9.61 -5.23 9.78
CA LEU A 45 8.90 -6.07 10.76
C LEU A 45 9.76 -7.28 11.17
N GLU A 46 10.47 -7.88 10.24
CA GLU A 46 11.39 -8.98 10.53
C GLU A 46 12.50 -8.53 11.49
N GLN A 47 13.15 -7.40 11.21
CA GLN A 47 14.20 -6.85 12.07
C GLN A 47 13.63 -6.42 13.45
N PHE A 48 12.45 -5.79 13.44
CA PHE A 48 11.77 -5.38 14.67
C PHE A 48 11.43 -6.57 15.55
N HIS A 49 10.85 -7.63 15.00
CA HIS A 49 10.49 -8.84 15.74
C HIS A 49 11.71 -9.57 16.30
N ARG A 50 12.83 -9.60 15.56
CA ARG A 50 14.09 -10.16 16.08
C ARG A 50 14.61 -9.38 17.30
N ARG A 51 14.46 -8.06 17.29
CA ARG A 51 14.95 -7.19 18.37
C ARG A 51 13.98 -7.12 19.55
N TYR A 52 12.69 -7.21 19.31
CA TYR A 52 11.63 -7.07 20.30
C TYR A 52 10.61 -8.22 20.19
N PRO A 53 11.00 -9.47 20.49
CA PRO A 53 10.18 -10.65 20.23
C PRO A 53 8.93 -10.75 21.09
N LYS A 54 8.84 -9.96 22.16
CA LYS A 54 7.68 -9.95 23.07
C LYS A 54 6.65 -8.87 22.72
N ILE A 55 6.98 -7.97 21.80
CA ILE A 55 6.02 -6.97 21.34
C ILE A 55 5.10 -7.63 20.30
N LYS A 56 3.80 -7.53 20.56
CA LYS A 56 2.77 -7.97 19.63
C LYS A 56 2.63 -6.95 18.50
N VAL A 57 2.73 -7.41 17.26
CA VAL A 57 2.48 -6.58 16.08
C VAL A 57 1.16 -7.01 15.45
N ILE A 58 0.23 -6.06 15.30
CA ILE A 58 -1.03 -6.25 14.59
C ILE A 58 -0.95 -5.45 13.29
N VAL A 59 -1.10 -6.13 12.16
CA VAL A 59 -1.15 -5.49 10.84
C VAL A 59 -2.55 -5.63 10.28
N SER A 60 -3.20 -4.51 9.99
CA SER A 60 -4.48 -4.45 9.29
C SER A 60 -4.22 -4.23 7.81
N ASN A 61 -4.69 -5.14 6.96
CA ASN A 61 -4.61 -4.99 5.52
C ASN A 61 -5.79 -4.15 5.04
N SER A 62 -5.53 -2.91 4.61
CA SER A 62 -6.56 -1.97 4.16
C SER A 62 -6.00 -1.01 3.11
N PRO A 63 -6.84 -0.55 2.17
CA PRO A 63 -6.50 0.54 1.24
C PRO A 63 -6.17 1.84 1.98
N THR A 64 -5.51 2.78 1.28
CA THR A 64 -5.10 4.08 1.85
C THR A 64 -6.23 4.83 2.56
N PRO A 65 -7.46 4.99 1.99
CA PRO A 65 -8.51 5.74 2.68
C PRO A 65 -8.92 5.13 4.02
N GLU A 66 -9.05 3.80 4.07
CA GLU A 66 -9.42 3.08 5.30
C GLU A 66 -8.31 3.12 6.35
N THR A 67 -7.04 3.04 5.91
CA THR A 67 -5.88 3.18 6.79
C THR A 67 -5.84 4.57 7.43
N LEU A 68 -6.10 5.63 6.66
CA LEU A 68 -6.18 7.00 7.19
C LEU A 68 -7.33 7.18 8.18
N THR A 69 -8.49 6.60 7.89
CA THR A 69 -9.63 6.59 8.83
C THR A 69 -9.27 5.86 10.11
N ALA A 70 -8.67 4.68 10.02
CA ALA A 70 -8.24 3.91 11.20
C ALA A 70 -7.21 4.68 12.06
N LEU A 71 -6.32 5.44 11.41
CA LEU A 71 -5.35 6.29 12.10
C LEU A 71 -6.03 7.48 12.80
N SER A 72 -7.02 8.12 12.15
CA SER A 72 -7.79 9.22 12.73
C SER A 72 -8.61 8.80 13.95
N GLU A 73 -9.10 7.57 13.96
CA GLU A 73 -9.88 6.98 15.05
C GLU A 73 -9.01 6.31 16.13
N ASN A 74 -7.68 6.41 16.07
CA ASN A 74 -6.73 5.73 16.97
C ASN A 74 -6.87 4.19 17.01
N ARG A 75 -7.39 3.58 15.95
CA ARG A 75 -7.46 2.12 15.82
C ARG A 75 -6.11 1.51 15.43
N ILE A 76 -5.23 2.31 14.84
CA ILE A 76 -3.84 1.98 14.52
C ILE A 76 -2.91 3.09 15.00
N ASP A 77 -1.65 2.76 15.19
CA ASP A 77 -0.62 3.68 15.72
C ASP A 77 0.17 4.34 14.60
N LEU A 78 0.36 3.66 13.48
CA LEU A 78 0.98 4.17 12.26
C LEU A 78 0.40 3.50 11.02
N GLY A 79 0.54 4.16 9.87
CA GLY A 79 0.13 3.63 8.57
C GLY A 79 1.25 3.68 7.54
N VAL A 80 1.30 2.70 6.64
CA VAL A 80 2.11 2.77 5.42
C VAL A 80 1.16 2.76 4.22
N VAL A 81 1.09 3.88 3.54
CA VAL A 81 0.11 4.13 2.49
C VAL A 81 0.79 4.56 1.19
N SER A 82 0.05 4.52 0.08
CA SER A 82 0.55 4.97 -1.23
C SER A 82 -0.15 6.24 -1.70
N SER A 83 0.58 7.11 -2.42
CA SER A 83 -0.02 8.27 -3.09
C SER A 83 -1.02 7.83 -4.19
N PRO A 84 -2.00 8.70 -4.55
CA PRO A 84 -2.22 10.04 -4.03
C PRO A 84 -2.72 10.05 -2.58
N LEU A 85 -2.29 11.09 -1.83
CA LEU A 85 -2.75 11.29 -0.46
C LEU A 85 -3.73 12.47 -0.43
N PRO A 86 -4.81 12.40 0.36
CA PRO A 86 -5.67 13.55 0.64
C PRO A 86 -4.91 14.56 1.52
N ALA A 87 -5.53 15.71 1.78
CA ALA A 87 -4.99 16.67 2.74
C ALA A 87 -4.86 16.04 4.14
N LEU A 88 -3.66 16.11 4.71
CA LEU A 88 -3.30 15.49 6.00
C LEU A 88 -3.17 16.59 7.07
N ASN A 89 -4.30 17.00 7.66
CA ASN A 89 -4.32 18.16 8.58
C ASN A 89 -3.68 17.85 9.94
N ASP A 90 -3.73 16.59 10.41
CA ASP A 90 -3.31 16.19 11.76
C ASP A 90 -2.24 15.07 11.73
N PHE A 91 -1.65 14.83 10.57
CA PHE A 91 -0.71 13.73 10.37
C PHE A 91 0.60 14.22 9.77
N VAL A 92 1.67 13.56 10.18
CA VAL A 92 2.99 13.69 9.56
C VAL A 92 3.17 12.53 8.59
N ALA A 93 3.57 12.85 7.35
CA ALA A 93 3.83 11.88 6.31
C ALA A 93 5.30 11.95 5.87
N HIS A 94 5.99 10.84 5.96
CA HIS A 94 7.37 10.70 5.50
C HIS A 94 7.40 9.85 4.23
N LYS A 95 7.91 10.41 3.11
CA LYS A 95 8.16 9.63 1.91
C LYS A 95 9.25 8.58 2.19
N VAL A 96 8.93 7.30 1.95
CA VAL A 96 9.80 6.18 2.31
C VAL A 96 10.27 5.35 1.13
N ARG A 97 9.49 5.31 0.04
CA ARG A 97 9.86 4.58 -1.18
C ARG A 97 9.17 5.19 -2.40
N GLU A 98 9.84 5.18 -3.54
CA GLU A 98 9.26 5.47 -4.84
C GLU A 98 8.94 4.17 -5.58
N VAL A 99 7.80 4.12 -6.29
CA VAL A 99 7.31 2.94 -7.00
C VAL A 99 6.76 3.34 -8.36
N GLN A 100 6.87 2.42 -9.33
CA GLN A 100 6.43 2.61 -10.70
C GLN A 100 5.28 1.65 -11.01
N ASP A 101 4.17 2.19 -11.50
CA ASP A 101 3.12 1.37 -12.11
C ASP A 101 3.40 1.20 -13.59
N ILE A 102 3.15 -0.01 -14.09
CA ILE A 102 3.37 -0.40 -15.47
C ILE A 102 2.18 -1.19 -16.01
N PHE A 103 2.08 -1.26 -17.32
CA PHE A 103 1.18 -2.16 -17.99
C PHE A 103 1.94 -3.39 -18.46
N VAL A 104 1.43 -4.59 -18.14
CA VAL A 104 2.04 -5.87 -18.47
C VAL A 104 1.10 -6.73 -19.28
N ALA A 105 1.67 -7.53 -20.17
CA ALA A 105 0.92 -8.46 -21.01
C ALA A 105 1.70 -9.76 -21.24
N ALA A 106 1.00 -10.83 -21.61
CA ALA A 106 1.58 -12.10 -21.97
C ALA A 106 1.43 -12.40 -23.49
N GLY A 107 1.76 -13.61 -23.90
CA GLY A 107 1.93 -14.02 -25.28
C GLY A 107 0.79 -13.67 -26.25
N ARG A 108 -0.47 -13.61 -25.81
CA ARG A 108 -1.61 -13.19 -26.65
C ARG A 108 -1.41 -11.80 -27.26
N PHE A 109 -0.68 -10.92 -26.58
CA PHE A 109 -0.45 -9.54 -26.97
C PHE A 109 0.97 -9.31 -27.49
N TRP A 110 1.66 -10.36 -27.96
CA TRP A 110 3.05 -10.32 -28.39
C TRP A 110 3.32 -9.28 -29.47
N GLU A 111 2.34 -9.00 -30.31
CA GLU A 111 2.41 -7.98 -31.35
C GLU A 111 2.60 -6.56 -30.83
N LEU A 112 2.26 -6.32 -29.56
CA LEU A 112 2.42 -5.01 -28.89
C LEU A 112 3.79 -4.87 -28.24
N LYS A 113 4.55 -5.95 -28.12
CA LYS A 113 5.85 -5.96 -27.46
C LYS A 113 6.83 -5.05 -28.20
N ASN A 114 7.57 -4.24 -27.45
CA ASN A 114 8.58 -3.30 -27.96
C ASN A 114 8.05 -2.22 -28.91
N LYS A 115 6.74 -2.04 -29.00
CA LYS A 115 6.12 -0.93 -29.73
C LYS A 115 5.86 0.23 -28.80
N GLN A 116 6.02 1.45 -29.31
CA GLN A 116 5.55 2.65 -28.63
C GLN A 116 4.03 2.75 -28.83
N LEU A 117 3.29 2.74 -27.74
CA LEU A 117 1.83 2.70 -27.75
C LEU A 117 1.25 4.02 -27.25
N SER A 118 0.06 4.37 -27.72
CA SER A 118 -0.76 5.44 -27.15
C SER A 118 -1.77 4.83 -26.17
N TYR A 119 -2.18 5.60 -25.17
CA TYR A 119 -3.11 5.12 -24.14
C TYR A 119 -4.52 4.86 -24.67
N GLU A 120 -4.94 5.50 -25.75
CA GLU A 120 -6.24 5.27 -26.42
C GLU A 120 -6.42 3.82 -26.85
N MET A 121 -5.33 3.11 -27.11
CA MET A 121 -5.39 1.67 -27.44
C MET A 121 -5.98 0.83 -26.30
N LEU A 122 -5.82 1.27 -25.05
CA LEU A 122 -6.36 0.55 -23.88
C LEU A 122 -7.90 0.51 -23.87
N GLU A 123 -8.57 1.45 -24.53
CA GLU A 123 -10.04 1.45 -24.64
C GLU A 123 -10.59 0.30 -25.52
N GLN A 124 -9.71 -0.30 -26.34
CA GLN A 124 -10.07 -1.39 -27.26
C GLN A 124 -9.49 -2.74 -26.84
N LEU A 125 -8.75 -2.76 -25.76
CA LEU A 125 -8.06 -3.95 -25.25
C LEU A 125 -8.67 -4.40 -23.91
N PRO A 126 -8.70 -5.71 -23.63
CA PRO A 126 -9.14 -6.20 -22.34
C PRO A 126 -8.15 -5.75 -21.27
N VAL A 127 -8.59 -4.93 -20.32
CA VAL A 127 -7.76 -4.39 -19.25
C VAL A 127 -8.17 -4.97 -17.90
N ILE A 128 -7.18 -5.28 -17.08
CA ILE A 128 -7.31 -5.83 -15.74
C ILE A 128 -6.78 -4.79 -14.76
N CYS A 129 -7.61 -4.34 -13.83
CA CYS A 129 -7.28 -3.30 -12.86
C CYS A 129 -7.59 -3.72 -11.43
N LEU A 130 -7.08 -2.95 -10.48
CA LEU A 130 -7.57 -2.98 -9.11
C LEU A 130 -8.97 -2.36 -9.00
N GLU A 131 -9.67 -2.68 -7.92
CA GLU A 131 -10.95 -2.07 -7.55
C GLU A 131 -10.83 -0.54 -7.39
N LYS A 132 -11.93 0.18 -7.65
CA LYS A 132 -11.98 1.66 -7.69
C LYS A 132 -11.63 2.36 -6.37
N ASN A 133 -11.80 1.68 -5.23
CA ASN A 133 -11.51 2.22 -3.91
C ASN A 133 -10.01 2.22 -3.54
N THR A 134 -9.13 1.72 -4.42
CA THR A 134 -7.69 1.69 -4.17
C THR A 134 -6.99 2.97 -4.67
N SER A 135 -5.98 3.45 -3.94
CA SER A 135 -5.17 4.61 -4.37
C SER A 135 -4.42 4.36 -5.69
N THR A 136 -4.01 3.12 -5.95
CA THR A 136 -3.38 2.73 -7.22
C THR A 136 -4.34 2.92 -8.39
N ARG A 137 -5.59 2.42 -8.26
CA ARG A 137 -6.60 2.60 -9.30
C ARG A 137 -6.95 4.07 -9.51
N GLN A 138 -7.16 4.82 -8.45
CA GLN A 138 -7.45 6.26 -8.53
C GLN A 138 -6.33 7.04 -9.21
N TYR A 139 -5.07 6.69 -8.92
CA TYR A 139 -3.91 7.31 -9.58
C TYR A 139 -3.89 7.01 -11.08
N MET A 140 -4.05 5.76 -11.47
CA MET A 140 -4.11 5.34 -12.87
C MET A 140 -5.26 6.03 -13.61
N ASP A 141 -6.47 5.99 -13.07
CA ASP A 141 -7.65 6.60 -13.69
C ASP A 141 -7.46 8.12 -13.86
N THR A 142 -6.87 8.80 -12.86
CA THR A 142 -6.57 10.24 -12.94
C THR A 142 -5.55 10.53 -14.02
N PHE A 143 -4.49 9.76 -14.11
CA PHE A 143 -3.47 9.94 -15.16
C PHE A 143 -4.04 9.68 -16.55
N LEU A 144 -4.83 8.62 -16.73
CA LEU A 144 -5.45 8.31 -18.01
C LEU A 144 -6.48 9.37 -18.42
N ALA A 145 -7.29 9.88 -17.49
CA ALA A 145 -8.24 10.95 -17.75
C ALA A 145 -7.55 12.24 -18.20
N GLN A 146 -6.37 12.58 -17.67
CA GLN A 146 -5.55 13.71 -18.15
C GLN A 146 -5.09 13.50 -19.61
N ASN A 147 -4.97 12.25 -20.04
CA ASN A 147 -4.67 11.88 -21.43
C ASN A 147 -5.94 11.57 -22.25
N GLN A 148 -7.14 11.95 -21.76
CA GLN A 148 -8.44 11.77 -22.41
C GLN A 148 -8.83 10.29 -22.65
N VAL A 149 -8.31 9.37 -21.84
CA VAL A 149 -8.58 7.92 -21.89
C VAL A 149 -9.41 7.50 -20.68
N PHE A 150 -10.49 6.77 -20.92
CA PHE A 150 -11.42 6.29 -19.89
C PHE A 150 -11.58 4.77 -20.02
N LEU A 151 -11.05 4.03 -19.06
CA LEU A 151 -11.08 2.59 -19.11
C LEU A 151 -12.43 2.01 -18.70
N ALA A 152 -12.85 0.97 -19.42
CA ALA A 152 -13.89 0.05 -19.02
C ALA A 152 -13.24 -1.34 -18.82
N PRO A 153 -12.60 -1.60 -17.65
CA PRO A 153 -11.85 -2.84 -17.45
C PRO A 153 -12.78 -4.04 -17.49
N GLU A 154 -12.32 -5.15 -18.10
CA GLU A 154 -13.05 -6.42 -18.10
C GLU A 154 -12.97 -7.12 -16.73
N PHE A 155 -11.87 -6.89 -15.98
CA PHE A 155 -11.68 -7.46 -14.66
C PHE A 155 -11.28 -6.38 -13.66
N GLU A 156 -11.99 -6.32 -12.54
CA GLU A 156 -11.64 -5.52 -11.36
C GLU A 156 -11.31 -6.47 -10.20
N LEU A 157 -10.08 -6.39 -9.69
CA LEU A 157 -9.53 -7.34 -8.73
C LEU A 157 -9.09 -6.66 -7.44
N ALA A 158 -9.18 -7.37 -6.32
CA ALA A 158 -8.85 -6.84 -5.01
C ALA A 158 -7.33 -6.72 -4.77
N THR A 159 -6.50 -7.54 -5.44
CA THR A 159 -5.05 -7.61 -5.19
C THR A 159 -4.20 -7.56 -6.46
N SER A 160 -3.01 -6.97 -6.34
CA SER A 160 -2.06 -6.87 -7.45
C SER A 160 -1.48 -8.22 -7.88
N ASP A 161 -1.30 -9.17 -6.96
CA ASP A 161 -0.87 -10.52 -7.30
C ASP A 161 -1.86 -11.21 -8.26
N MET A 162 -3.17 -10.99 -8.07
CA MET A 162 -4.18 -11.55 -8.97
C MET A 162 -4.15 -10.89 -10.35
N ILE A 163 -3.82 -9.60 -10.46
CA ILE A 163 -3.64 -8.95 -11.78
C ILE A 163 -2.52 -9.65 -12.56
N VAL A 164 -1.39 -9.91 -11.92
CA VAL A 164 -0.27 -10.64 -12.54
C VAL A 164 -0.72 -12.05 -12.99
N GLN A 165 -1.44 -12.78 -12.14
CA GLN A 165 -1.94 -14.12 -12.46
C GLN A 165 -2.92 -14.13 -13.63
N PHE A 166 -3.78 -13.12 -13.76
CA PHE A 166 -4.71 -13.00 -14.88
C PHE A 166 -3.97 -12.63 -16.18
N ALA A 167 -2.99 -11.72 -16.11
CA ALA A 167 -2.16 -11.35 -17.25
C ALA A 167 -1.36 -12.55 -17.78
N LEU A 168 -0.74 -13.36 -16.90
CA LEU A 168 -0.03 -14.59 -17.26
C LEU A 168 -0.93 -15.59 -18.02
N ARG A 169 -2.23 -15.60 -17.72
CA ARG A 169 -3.22 -16.46 -18.39
C ARG A 169 -3.81 -15.86 -19.68
N ASN A 170 -3.22 -14.75 -20.16
CA ASN A 170 -3.68 -14.05 -21.37
C ASN A 170 -5.12 -13.51 -21.29
N LEU A 171 -5.63 -13.22 -20.10
CA LEU A 171 -7.00 -12.71 -19.92
C LEU A 171 -7.10 -11.22 -20.24
N GLY A 172 -5.98 -10.50 -20.22
CA GLY A 172 -5.94 -9.06 -20.53
C GLY A 172 -4.59 -8.44 -20.24
N ILE A 173 -4.54 -7.12 -20.39
CA ILE A 173 -3.40 -6.26 -20.03
C ILE A 173 -3.58 -5.83 -18.59
N GLY A 174 -2.62 -6.18 -17.73
CA GLY A 174 -2.65 -5.83 -16.32
C GLY A 174 -1.96 -4.50 -16.04
N CYS A 175 -2.62 -3.58 -15.30
CA CYS A 175 -1.95 -2.44 -14.70
C CYS A 175 -1.54 -2.78 -13.26
N VAL A 176 -0.25 -2.75 -12.97
CA VAL A 176 0.30 -3.22 -11.69
C VAL A 176 1.59 -2.48 -11.34
N MET A 177 1.88 -2.35 -10.04
CA MET A 177 3.20 -1.91 -9.60
C MET A 177 4.26 -2.90 -10.07
N LYS A 178 5.34 -2.40 -10.67
CA LYS A 178 6.38 -3.20 -11.35
C LYS A 178 6.95 -4.31 -10.49
N ASP A 179 7.12 -4.07 -9.18
CA ASP A 179 7.64 -5.06 -8.24
C ASP A 179 6.82 -6.37 -8.20
N PHE A 180 5.50 -6.33 -8.43
CA PHE A 180 4.67 -7.55 -8.48
C PHE A 180 4.92 -8.40 -9.72
N ALA A 181 5.35 -7.78 -10.80
CA ALA A 181 5.57 -8.44 -12.08
C ALA A 181 7.03 -8.83 -12.33
N LEU A 182 7.98 -8.44 -11.45
CA LEU A 182 9.41 -8.60 -11.67
C LEU A 182 9.80 -10.03 -12.07
N GLU A 183 9.38 -11.04 -11.33
CA GLU A 183 9.70 -12.44 -11.60
C GLU A 183 9.20 -12.89 -12.98
N ALA A 184 7.96 -12.52 -13.32
CA ALA A 184 7.37 -12.87 -14.61
C ALA A 184 7.97 -12.07 -15.79
N LEU A 185 8.47 -10.85 -15.53
CA LEU A 185 9.21 -10.05 -16.52
C LEU A 185 10.60 -10.63 -16.76
N GLU A 186 11.31 -11.04 -15.70
CA GLU A 186 12.65 -11.66 -15.79
C GLU A 186 12.62 -13.02 -16.44
N SER A 187 11.57 -13.84 -16.18
CA SER A 187 11.38 -15.12 -16.85
C SER A 187 10.91 -14.98 -18.30
N GLY A 188 10.42 -13.79 -18.70
CA GLY A 188 9.88 -13.53 -20.03
C GLY A 188 8.46 -14.04 -20.24
N GLU A 189 7.77 -14.50 -19.19
CA GLU A 189 6.36 -14.91 -19.24
C GLU A 189 5.44 -13.70 -19.43
N LEU A 190 5.83 -12.54 -18.84
CA LEU A 190 5.23 -11.24 -19.10
C LEU A 190 6.23 -10.31 -19.79
N PHE A 191 5.72 -9.27 -20.42
CA PHE A 191 6.50 -8.15 -20.91
C PHE A 191 5.78 -6.84 -20.59
N GLU A 192 6.59 -5.79 -20.37
CA GLU A 192 6.11 -4.44 -20.15
C GLU A 192 5.69 -3.82 -21.48
N LEU A 193 4.53 -3.14 -21.48
CA LEU A 193 4.06 -2.34 -22.61
C LEU A 193 4.57 -0.90 -22.49
N CYS A 194 5.14 -0.38 -23.58
CA CYS A 194 5.74 0.94 -23.61
C CYS A 194 4.72 1.99 -24.06
N PHE A 195 4.19 2.77 -23.15
CA PHE A 195 3.25 3.87 -23.42
C PHE A 195 3.93 5.24 -23.42
N THR A 196 3.37 6.19 -24.18
CA THR A 196 3.79 7.60 -24.19
C THR A 196 2.58 8.50 -23.95
N PRO A 197 2.68 9.48 -22.99
CA PRO A 197 3.81 9.72 -22.06
C PRO A 197 3.96 8.61 -21.02
N VAL A 198 5.15 8.46 -20.43
CA VAL A 198 5.37 7.50 -19.35
C VAL A 198 4.56 7.93 -18.12
N MET A 199 3.85 6.98 -17.48
CA MET A 199 3.15 7.24 -16.23
C MET A 199 4.17 7.62 -15.14
N PRO A 200 4.00 8.77 -14.45
CA PRO A 200 4.94 9.19 -13.42
C PRO A 200 5.00 8.20 -12.24
N PRO A 201 6.12 8.14 -11.50
CA PRO A 201 6.21 7.29 -10.32
C PRO A 201 5.33 7.80 -9.19
N ARG A 202 4.89 6.87 -8.34
CA ARG A 202 4.20 7.14 -7.07
C ARG A 202 5.14 6.95 -5.90
N SER A 203 4.65 7.25 -4.70
CA SER A 203 5.44 7.09 -3.48
C SER A 203 4.66 6.39 -2.37
N PHE A 204 5.37 5.61 -1.57
CA PHE A 204 4.89 5.15 -0.28
C PHE A 204 5.24 6.17 0.80
N TYR A 205 4.35 6.29 1.76
CA TYR A 205 4.49 7.18 2.90
C TYR A 205 4.24 6.44 4.20
N LEU A 206 5.15 6.60 5.16
CA LEU A 206 4.89 6.30 6.56
C LEU A 206 4.11 7.47 7.14
N ILE A 207 2.96 7.20 7.73
CA ILE A 207 2.08 8.22 8.31
C ILE A 207 1.83 7.90 9.79
N HIS A 208 1.94 8.91 10.62
CA HIS A 208 1.58 8.86 12.02
C HIS A 208 0.95 10.19 12.47
N ARG A 209 0.27 10.19 13.60
CA ARG A 209 -0.17 11.45 14.18
C ARG A 209 1.02 12.30 14.60
N GLU A 210 0.86 13.60 14.45
CA GLU A 210 1.78 14.54 15.07
C GLU A 210 1.64 14.38 16.58
N THR A 211 2.57 13.68 17.21
CA THR A 211 2.70 13.67 18.67
C THR A 211 3.11 15.08 19.05
N ARG A 212 2.15 15.86 19.58
CA ARG A 212 2.52 17.05 20.31
C ARG A 212 3.49 16.58 21.39
N SER A 213 4.77 16.97 21.26
CA SER A 213 5.77 16.78 22.31
C SER A 213 5.10 17.22 23.60
N LEU A 214 4.84 16.29 24.51
CA LEU A 214 4.61 16.66 25.90
C LEU A 214 5.91 17.32 26.28
N ALA A 215 5.89 18.65 26.36
CA ALA A 215 7.02 19.42 26.82
C ALA A 215 7.48 18.84 28.14
N PRO A 216 8.80 18.87 28.43
CA PRO A 216 9.38 18.27 29.61
C PRO A 216 8.82 18.86 30.88
#